data_616d1a937c27d21f874809ec2ff8cf86
#
_entry.id   616d1a937c27d21f874809ec2ff8cf86
#
_cell.length_a   1.000
_cell.length_b   1.000
_cell.length_c   1.000
_cell.angle_alpha   90.00
_cell.angle_beta   90.00
_cell.angle_gamma   90.00
#
_symmetry.space_group_name_H-M   'P 1'
#
loop_
_entity.id
_entity.type
_entity.pdbx_description
1 polymer ?
#
loop_
_entity_poly.entity_id
_entity_poly.type
_entity_poly.pdbx_seq_one_letter_code
_entity_poly.pdbx_strand_id
1 'polypeptide(L)'
;KDKKGKDVTTKVLKDGGKKLAARRKIMSLTYDLQEQRGKSVEKNADGDVKVTRESIKDFKARTAGVKHPLVEKIFNQIAPEYAESGRKGGYTRIYQLGMRRGDAADVAIIELVK
;
A
#
# COMPACT_ATOMS: atom_id res chain seq x y z
N LYS A 1 30.66 -3.78 -5.77
CA LYS A 1 31.66 -3.00 -6.52
C LYS A 1 30.94 -2.29 -7.65
N ASP A 2 31.13 -0.98 -7.77
CA ASP A 2 30.65 -0.25 -8.93
C ASP A 2 31.53 -0.53 -10.17
N LYS A 3 31.12 -0.02 -11.34
CA LYS A 3 31.89 -0.18 -12.59
C LYS A 3 33.32 0.42 -12.57
N LYS A 4 33.69 1.14 -11.49
CA LYS A 4 34.99 1.73 -11.28
C LYS A 4 35.85 1.03 -10.19
N GLY A 5 35.37 -0.13 -9.69
CA GLY A 5 36.10 -0.96 -8.74
C GLY A 5 36.20 -0.42 -7.31
N LYS A 6 35.47 0.63 -6.97
CA LYS A 6 35.36 1.14 -5.60
C LYS A 6 34.35 0.34 -4.80
N ASP A 7 34.71 -0.05 -3.58
CA ASP A 7 33.79 -0.69 -2.65
C ASP A 7 32.74 0.34 -2.18
N VAL A 8 31.49 0.15 -2.61
CA VAL A 8 30.37 0.97 -2.16
C VAL A 8 29.80 0.35 -0.89
N THR A 9 30.07 0.96 0.24
CA THR A 9 29.44 0.61 1.52
C THR A 9 28.04 1.19 1.57
N THR A 10 27.03 0.39 1.24
CA THR A 10 25.64 0.78 1.41
C THR A 10 25.24 0.54 2.86
N LYS A 11 24.91 1.61 3.59
CA LYS A 11 24.32 1.49 4.94
C LYS A 11 22.93 0.91 4.82
N VAL A 12 22.78 -0.37 5.10
CA VAL A 12 21.45 -1.00 5.18
C VAL A 12 20.87 -0.71 6.56
N LEU A 13 19.82 0.09 6.61
CA LEU A 13 19.04 0.31 7.83
C LEU A 13 18.30 -0.98 8.17
N LYS A 14 18.72 -1.63 9.25
CA LYS A 14 18.02 -2.80 9.79
C LYS A 14 16.94 -2.35 10.76
N ASP A 15 15.77 -2.97 10.70
CA ASP A 15 14.71 -2.74 11.68
C ASP A 15 15.17 -3.14 13.08
N GLY A 16 14.83 -2.33 14.09
CA GLY A 16 14.99 -2.73 15.49
C GLY A 16 14.11 -3.93 15.84
N GLY A 17 14.44 -4.65 16.92
CA GLY A 17 13.76 -5.90 17.29
C GLY A 17 12.23 -5.79 17.37
N LYS A 18 11.69 -4.71 17.95
CA LYS A 18 10.25 -4.47 18.06
C LYS A 18 9.59 -4.27 16.70
N LYS A 19 10.22 -3.50 15.80
CA LYS A 19 9.71 -3.25 14.45
C LYS A 19 9.75 -4.50 13.60
N LEU A 20 10.82 -5.30 13.71
CA LEU A 20 10.94 -6.58 13.03
C LEU A 20 9.87 -7.58 13.48
N ALA A 21 9.61 -7.67 14.80
CA ALA A 21 8.55 -8.52 15.34
C ALA A 21 7.16 -8.11 14.84
N ALA A 22 6.87 -6.80 14.77
CA ALA A 22 5.63 -6.27 14.22
C ALA A 22 5.47 -6.61 12.74
N ARG A 23 6.53 -6.46 11.91
CA ARG A 23 6.52 -6.88 10.50
C ARG A 23 6.17 -8.36 10.35
N ARG A 24 6.84 -9.23 11.10
CA ARG A 24 6.59 -10.67 11.05
C ARG A 24 5.16 -11.01 11.44
N LYS A 25 4.60 -10.34 12.47
CA LYS A 25 3.21 -10.52 12.87
C LYS A 25 2.22 -10.10 11.79
N ILE A 26 2.43 -8.95 11.14
CA ILE A 26 1.59 -8.52 10.03
C ILE A 26 1.67 -9.53 8.87
N MET A 27 2.85 -9.96 8.50
CA MET A 27 3.05 -10.96 7.43
C MET A 27 2.37 -12.30 7.71
N SER A 28 2.26 -12.70 8.99
CA SER A 28 1.54 -13.94 9.35
C SER A 28 0.02 -13.81 9.30
N LEU A 29 -0.51 -12.59 9.40
CA LEU A 29 -1.95 -12.31 9.40
C LEU A 29 -2.50 -11.89 8.04
N THR A 30 -1.64 -11.47 7.11
CA THR A 30 -2.04 -10.94 5.80
C THR A 30 -1.50 -11.78 4.67
N TYR A 31 -2.22 -11.76 3.53
CA TYR A 31 -1.71 -12.32 2.29
C TYR A 31 -0.65 -11.39 1.69
N ASP A 32 0.30 -11.97 0.94
CA ASP A 32 1.31 -11.20 0.21
C ASP A 32 0.69 -10.62 -1.07
N LEU A 33 -0.01 -9.50 -0.90
CA LEU A 33 -0.64 -8.78 -2.00
C LEU A 33 0.40 -8.00 -2.78
N GLN A 34 0.54 -8.33 -4.05
CA GLN A 34 1.42 -7.62 -4.97
C GLN A 34 0.79 -6.28 -5.39
N GLU A 35 1.63 -5.28 -5.56
CA GLU A 35 1.19 -3.98 -6.02
C GLU A 35 0.73 -4.04 -7.49
N GLN A 36 -0.34 -3.33 -7.80
CA GLN A 36 -0.85 -3.22 -9.17
C GLN A 36 -0.35 -1.93 -9.84
N ARG A 37 -0.27 -1.96 -11.17
CA ARG A 37 0.07 -0.75 -11.94
C ARG A 37 -0.96 0.35 -11.71
N GLY A 38 -0.46 1.55 -11.47
CA GLY A 38 -1.29 2.73 -11.31
C GLY A 38 -2.19 2.97 -12.54
N LYS A 39 -3.40 3.47 -12.28
CA LYS A 39 -4.33 3.94 -13.31
C LYS A 39 -4.63 5.39 -13.01
N SER A 40 -4.39 6.28 -13.97
CA SER A 40 -4.88 7.64 -13.93
C SER A 40 -6.13 7.76 -14.83
N VAL A 41 -7.13 8.47 -14.32
CA VAL A 41 -8.38 8.73 -15.03
C VAL A 41 -8.47 10.23 -15.23
N GLU A 42 -8.33 10.67 -16.48
CA GLU A 42 -8.45 12.07 -16.86
C GLU A 42 -9.79 12.25 -17.59
N LYS A 43 -10.56 13.24 -17.17
CA LYS A 43 -11.78 13.68 -17.87
C LYS A 43 -11.42 14.89 -18.74
N ASN A 44 -11.65 14.77 -20.03
CA ASN A 44 -11.53 15.91 -20.94
C ASN A 44 -12.73 16.86 -20.77
N ALA A 45 -12.58 18.09 -21.25
CA ALA A 45 -13.64 19.09 -21.23
C ALA A 45 -14.93 18.61 -21.95
N ASP A 46 -14.81 17.73 -22.94
CA ASP A 46 -15.90 17.13 -23.70
C ASP A 46 -16.60 15.95 -22.99
N GLY A 47 -16.18 15.63 -21.73
CA GLY A 47 -16.76 14.55 -20.93
C GLY A 47 -16.19 13.17 -21.19
N ASP A 48 -15.29 13.00 -22.12
CA ASP A 48 -14.63 11.74 -22.41
C ASP A 48 -13.66 11.35 -21.30
N VAL A 49 -13.69 10.08 -20.92
CA VAL A 49 -12.86 9.50 -19.87
C VAL A 49 -11.68 8.77 -20.50
N LYS A 50 -10.47 9.32 -20.35
CA LYS A 50 -9.23 8.66 -20.76
C LYS A 50 -8.60 7.95 -19.57
N VAL A 51 -8.48 6.63 -19.65
CA VAL A 51 -7.81 5.81 -18.64
C VAL A 51 -6.39 5.51 -19.12
N THR A 52 -5.41 6.11 -18.47
CA THR A 52 -3.99 5.84 -18.73
C THR A 52 -3.43 4.91 -17.65
N ARG A 53 -2.73 3.87 -18.06
CA ARG A 53 -2.05 2.96 -17.13
C ARG A 53 -0.56 3.31 -17.06
N GLU A 54 0.00 3.21 -15.87
CA GLU A 54 1.43 3.32 -15.62
C GLU A 54 2.23 2.43 -16.59
N SER A 55 3.34 2.95 -17.12
CA SER A 55 4.25 2.16 -17.97
C SER A 55 4.80 0.94 -17.21
N ILE A 56 5.00 -0.17 -17.91
CA ILE A 56 5.62 -1.38 -17.32
C ILE A 56 7.02 -1.09 -16.80
N LYS A 57 7.77 -0.21 -17.48
CA LYS A 57 9.12 0.18 -17.09
C LYS A 57 9.12 0.94 -15.77
N ASP A 58 8.23 1.93 -15.63
CA ASP A 58 8.12 2.75 -14.43
C ASP A 58 7.59 1.94 -13.25
N PHE A 59 6.59 1.07 -13.50
CA PHE A 59 6.10 0.13 -12.51
C PHE A 59 7.21 -0.78 -11.97
N LYS A 60 8.00 -1.40 -12.86
CA LYS A 60 9.12 -2.25 -12.45
C LYS A 60 10.20 -1.47 -11.71
N ALA A 61 10.49 -0.23 -12.12
CA ALA A 61 11.46 0.63 -11.44
C ALA A 61 11.00 0.99 -10.02
N ARG A 62 9.72 1.34 -9.85
CA ARG A 62 9.11 1.71 -8.58
C ARG A 62 8.99 0.53 -7.59
N THR A 63 8.67 -0.66 -8.10
CA THR A 63 8.50 -1.86 -7.27
C THR A 63 9.79 -2.67 -7.09
N ALA A 64 10.88 -2.28 -7.74
CA ALA A 64 12.17 -2.95 -7.63
C ALA A 64 12.66 -2.94 -6.18
N GLY A 65 12.93 -4.13 -5.63
CA GLY A 65 13.41 -4.30 -4.25
C GLY A 65 12.35 -4.32 -3.16
N VAL A 66 11.08 -4.08 -3.49
CA VAL A 66 9.97 -4.19 -2.53
C VAL A 66 9.44 -5.62 -2.52
N LYS A 67 9.79 -6.39 -1.48
CA LYS A 67 9.37 -7.80 -1.36
C LYS A 67 7.92 -7.94 -0.89
N HIS A 68 7.48 -7.09 0.04
CA HIS A 68 6.16 -7.14 0.68
C HIS A 68 5.48 -5.76 0.62
N PRO A 69 4.85 -5.40 -0.51
CA PRO A 69 4.31 -4.06 -0.73
C PRO A 69 3.27 -3.63 0.31
N LEU A 70 2.41 -4.54 0.74
CA LEU A 70 1.41 -4.26 1.78
C LEU A 70 2.07 -3.86 3.11
N VAL A 71 3.07 -4.61 3.54
CA VAL A 71 3.79 -4.34 4.79
C VAL A 71 4.51 -2.99 4.71
N GLU A 72 5.19 -2.71 3.60
CA GLU A 72 5.86 -1.42 3.39
C GLU A 72 4.87 -0.25 3.39
N LYS A 73 3.70 -0.41 2.78
CA LYS A 73 2.64 0.60 2.81
C LYS A 73 2.15 0.89 4.23
N ILE A 74 1.97 -0.16 5.04
CA ILE A 74 1.56 0.00 6.43
C ILE A 74 2.62 0.77 7.22
N PHE A 75 3.90 0.42 7.09
CA PHE A 75 4.97 1.05 7.87
C PHE A 75 5.38 2.44 7.39
N ASN A 76 5.30 2.71 6.09
CA ASN A 76 5.83 3.95 5.50
C ASN A 76 4.74 5.00 5.23
N GLN A 77 3.47 4.61 5.13
CA GLN A 77 2.37 5.53 4.86
C GLN A 77 1.37 5.56 6.01
N ILE A 78 0.75 4.42 6.34
CA ILE A 78 -0.38 4.37 7.28
C ILE A 78 0.08 4.65 8.72
N ALA A 79 1.14 3.99 9.18
CA ALA A 79 1.59 4.15 10.56
C ALA A 79 2.06 5.58 10.91
N PRO A 80 2.81 6.30 10.05
CA PRO A 80 3.14 7.71 10.31
C PRO A 80 1.90 8.61 10.36
N GLU A 81 0.94 8.47 9.43
CA GLU A 81 -0.30 9.26 9.43
C GLU A 81 -1.06 9.12 10.77
N TYR A 82 -1.17 7.90 11.28
CA TYR A 82 -1.83 7.66 12.57
C TYR A 82 -1.01 8.09 13.79
N ALA A 83 0.31 8.07 13.70
CA ALA A 83 1.17 8.58 14.75
C ALA A 83 1.03 10.10 14.90
N GLU A 84 0.95 10.82 13.78
CA GLU A 84 0.74 12.29 13.76
C GLU A 84 -0.66 12.67 14.27
N SER A 85 -1.69 11.89 13.95
CA SER A 85 -3.06 12.14 14.40
C SER A 85 -3.26 11.91 15.90
N GLY A 86 -2.30 11.26 16.59
CA GLY A 86 -2.38 10.91 18.02
C GLY A 86 -3.50 9.92 18.37
N ARG A 87 -4.09 9.29 17.38
CA ARG A 87 -5.23 8.39 17.53
C ARG A 87 -4.81 7.07 18.19
N LYS A 88 -5.46 6.70 19.29
CA LYS A 88 -5.17 5.46 20.05
C LYS A 88 -6.13 4.30 19.75
N GLY A 89 -7.06 4.48 18.81
CA GLY A 89 -8.05 3.45 18.43
C GLY A 89 -9.05 3.97 17.41
N GLY A 90 -10.04 3.13 17.02
CA GLY A 90 -11.06 3.51 16.05
C GLY A 90 -10.48 3.77 14.66
N TYR A 91 -9.53 2.94 14.22
CA TYR A 91 -8.83 3.11 12.94
C TYR A 91 -9.68 2.81 11.72
N THR A 92 -10.75 2.05 11.88
CA THR A 92 -11.62 1.63 10.79
C THR A 92 -13.07 2.03 11.04
N ARG A 93 -13.81 2.29 9.96
CA ARG A 93 -15.24 2.54 9.95
C ARG A 93 -15.91 1.63 8.95
N ILE A 94 -17.07 1.10 9.30
CA ILE A 94 -17.87 0.22 8.45
C ILE A 94 -19.16 0.93 8.07
N TYR A 95 -19.45 0.98 6.77
CA TYR A 95 -20.73 1.44 6.23
C TYR A 95 -21.49 0.25 5.67
N GLN A 96 -22.69 0.00 6.19
CA GLN A 96 -23.58 -1.01 5.66
C GLN A 96 -24.29 -0.46 4.43
N LEU A 97 -24.20 -1.19 3.31
CA LEU A 97 -24.82 -0.81 2.03
C LEU A 97 -26.16 -1.50 1.82
N GLY A 98 -26.55 -2.43 2.70
CA GLY A 98 -27.74 -3.27 2.54
C GLY A 98 -27.49 -4.50 1.68
N MET A 99 -28.56 -5.11 1.19
CA MET A 99 -28.51 -6.38 0.45
C MET A 99 -28.06 -6.21 -1.00
N ARG A 100 -27.16 -7.09 -1.44
CA ARG A 100 -26.68 -7.13 -2.83
C ARG A 100 -27.79 -7.65 -3.76
N ARG A 101 -27.90 -7.01 -4.94
CA ARG A 101 -28.86 -7.42 -5.96
C ARG A 101 -28.43 -8.76 -6.57
N GLY A 102 -29.28 -9.76 -6.48
CA GLY A 102 -29.06 -11.08 -7.03
C GLY A 102 -29.09 -12.20 -5.99
N ASP A 103 -28.23 -12.13 -4.94
CA ASP A 103 -28.14 -13.16 -3.90
C ASP A 103 -28.58 -12.67 -2.51
N ALA A 104 -29.02 -11.42 -2.40
CA ALA A 104 -29.45 -10.78 -1.15
C ALA A 104 -28.38 -10.82 -0.02
N ALA A 105 -27.10 -11.00 -0.35
CA ALA A 105 -26.03 -10.96 0.62
C ALA A 105 -25.82 -9.55 1.17
N ASP A 106 -25.61 -9.40 2.48
CA ASP A 106 -25.26 -8.12 3.09
C ASP A 106 -23.91 -7.62 2.62
N VAL A 107 -23.87 -6.37 2.18
CA VAL A 107 -22.66 -5.70 1.67
C VAL A 107 -22.29 -4.54 2.57
N ALA A 108 -21.02 -4.41 2.87
CA ALA A 108 -20.47 -3.32 3.63
C ALA A 108 -19.17 -2.78 3.01
N ILE A 109 -18.90 -1.49 3.23
CA ILE A 109 -17.62 -0.85 2.90
C ILE A 109 -16.85 -0.62 4.19
N ILE A 110 -15.59 -1.04 4.21
CA ILE A 110 -14.66 -0.75 5.30
C ILE A 110 -13.69 0.32 4.81
N GLU A 111 -13.56 1.41 5.56
CA GLU A 111 -12.59 2.46 5.29
C GLU A 111 -11.67 2.72 6.47
N LEU A 112 -10.48 3.26 6.19
CA LEU A 112 -9.59 3.79 7.22
C LEU A 112 -10.01 5.22 7.56
N VAL A 113 -10.26 5.49 8.84
CA VAL A 113 -10.63 6.82 9.33
C VAL A 113 -9.36 7.67 9.45
N LYS A 114 -9.29 8.75 8.69
CA LYS A 114 -8.20 9.75 8.77
C LYS A 114 -8.46 10.76 9.85
#